data_2d380f3d2f63fe26e352371bb66a4e1a
#
_entry.id   2d380f3d2f63fe26e352371bb66a4e1a
#
_cell.length_a   1.000
_cell.length_b   1.000
_cell.length_c   1.000
_cell.angle_alpha   90.00
_cell.angle_beta   90.00
_cell.angle_gamma   90.00
#
_symmetry.space_group_name_H-M   'P 1'
#
loop_
_entity.id
_entity.type
_entity.pdbx_description
1 polymer ?
#
loop_
_entity_poly.entity_id
_entity_poly.type
_entity_poly.pdbx_seq_one_letter_code
_entity_poly.pdbx_strand_id
1 'polypeptide(L)'
;MGSMSAESIELPGAGDALREGLRTGPVPAFSRSRVIVLALLLAVGTAAVYLPVRSFDFCGFDDDAYVSENALVRQGLTPRGVAWAFTTFRAANWHPLTWLSHMLDVSLFGMEPGAHHLVNVAFHAGSSPVGWG
;
A
#
# COMPACT_ATOMS: atom_id res chain seq x y z
N MET A 1 -63.43 29.89 10.05
CA MET A 1 -62.27 28.98 10.22
C MET A 1 -61.21 29.44 9.24
N GLY A 2 -60.30 30.29 9.67
CA GLY A 2 -59.23 30.85 8.85
C GLY A 2 -58.04 29.91 8.86
N SER A 3 -57.62 29.49 7.66
CA SER A 3 -56.38 28.76 7.44
C SER A 3 -55.22 29.76 7.56
N MET A 4 -54.41 29.58 8.60
CA MET A 4 -53.10 30.26 8.68
C MET A 4 -52.09 29.50 7.80
N SER A 5 -51.82 30.07 6.64
CA SER A 5 -50.68 29.63 5.82
C SER A 5 -49.38 29.97 6.51
N ALA A 6 -48.56 28.97 6.78
CA ALA A 6 -47.21 29.16 7.27
C ALA A 6 -46.35 29.77 6.14
N GLU A 7 -46.10 31.08 6.27
CA GLU A 7 -45.20 31.81 5.38
C GLU A 7 -43.77 31.45 5.77
N SER A 8 -43.11 30.67 4.96
CA SER A 8 -41.69 30.33 5.15
C SER A 8 -40.86 31.58 4.89
N ILE A 9 -40.30 32.15 5.94
CA ILE A 9 -39.33 33.25 5.86
C ILE A 9 -38.05 32.68 5.29
N GLU A 10 -37.91 32.72 3.97
CA GLU A 10 -36.61 32.51 3.33
C GLU A 10 -35.74 33.76 3.55
N LEU A 11 -34.68 33.61 4.35
CA LEU A 11 -33.67 34.64 4.53
C LEU A 11 -32.80 34.68 3.24
N PRO A 12 -32.92 35.72 2.38
CA PRO A 12 -32.12 35.82 1.18
C PRO A 12 -30.65 36.01 1.55
N GLY A 13 -29.78 35.11 1.07
CA GLY A 13 -28.33 35.20 1.21
C GLY A 13 -27.67 34.20 2.19
N ALA A 14 -28.43 33.48 3.02
CA ALA A 14 -27.85 32.51 3.95
C ALA A 14 -27.25 31.28 3.20
N GLY A 15 -27.88 30.86 2.10
CA GLY A 15 -27.38 29.78 1.26
C GLY A 15 -26.14 30.16 0.47
N ASP A 16 -26.06 31.38 0.02
CA ASP A 16 -24.92 31.88 -0.77
C ASP A 16 -23.72 32.16 0.12
N ALA A 17 -23.91 32.68 1.34
CA ALA A 17 -22.86 32.87 2.32
C ALA A 17 -22.23 31.53 2.77
N LEU A 18 -23.06 30.48 2.93
CA LEU A 18 -22.57 29.13 3.22
C LEU A 18 -21.80 28.53 2.04
N ARG A 19 -22.25 28.74 0.82
CA ARG A 19 -21.57 28.30 -0.39
C ARG A 19 -20.26 29.03 -0.63
N GLU A 20 -20.19 30.32 -0.31
CA GLU A 20 -18.96 31.12 -0.40
C GLU A 20 -17.93 30.68 0.66
N GLY A 21 -18.36 30.37 1.89
CA GLY A 21 -17.50 29.83 2.96
C GLY A 21 -16.96 28.41 2.68
N LEU A 22 -17.64 27.63 1.83
CA LEU A 22 -17.22 26.31 1.37
C LEU A 22 -16.37 26.34 0.09
N ARG A 23 -16.15 27.49 -0.51
CA ARG A 23 -15.14 27.65 -1.57
C ARG A 23 -13.78 27.53 -0.91
N THR A 24 -13.30 26.28 -0.82
CA THR A 24 -11.90 26.00 -0.52
C THR A 24 -11.08 26.78 -1.54
N GLY A 25 -10.31 27.75 -1.06
CA GLY A 25 -9.37 28.47 -1.92
C GLY A 25 -8.48 27.50 -2.70
N PRO A 26 -7.84 27.90 -3.80
CA PRO A 26 -7.02 27.01 -4.61
C PRO A 26 -6.03 26.30 -3.69
N VAL A 27 -6.11 24.98 -3.63
CA VAL A 27 -5.15 24.16 -2.89
C VAL A 27 -3.77 24.50 -3.47
N PRO A 28 -2.81 24.92 -2.65
CA PRO A 28 -1.50 25.32 -3.15
C PRO A 28 -0.87 24.13 -3.89
N ALA A 29 -0.73 24.25 -5.21
CA ALA A 29 -0.09 23.23 -6.02
C ALA A 29 1.40 23.19 -5.64
N PHE A 30 1.83 22.12 -5.02
CA PHE A 30 3.26 21.90 -4.76
C PHE A 30 4.01 21.78 -6.09
N SER A 31 5.17 22.44 -6.21
CA SER A 31 6.00 22.28 -7.40
C SER A 31 6.43 20.79 -7.50
N ARG A 32 6.49 20.27 -8.72
CA ARG A 32 6.92 18.88 -8.98
C ARG A 32 8.24 18.55 -8.28
N SER A 33 9.18 19.50 -8.26
CA SER A 33 10.48 19.33 -7.59
C SER A 33 10.32 19.11 -6.07
N ARG A 34 9.43 19.84 -5.41
CA ARG A 34 9.17 19.66 -3.97
C ARG A 34 8.54 18.28 -3.68
N VAL A 35 7.61 17.85 -4.52
CA VAL A 35 6.99 16.53 -4.38
C VAL A 35 8.04 15.43 -4.54
N ILE A 36 8.91 15.52 -5.53
CA ILE A 36 9.99 14.55 -5.76
C ILE A 36 10.95 14.53 -4.55
N VAL A 37 11.38 15.70 -4.07
CA VAL A 37 12.28 15.78 -2.90
C VAL A 37 11.64 15.15 -1.67
N LEU A 38 10.38 15.45 -1.38
CA LEU A 38 9.66 14.86 -0.25
C LEU A 38 9.51 13.34 -0.41
N ALA A 39 9.19 12.87 -1.61
CA ALA A 39 9.08 11.45 -1.90
C ALA A 39 10.42 10.71 -1.68
N LEU A 40 11.53 11.31 -2.14
CA LEU A 40 12.86 10.77 -1.92
C LEU A 40 13.26 10.76 -0.43
N LEU A 41 12.96 11.82 0.30
CA LEU A 41 13.23 11.89 1.74
C LEU A 41 12.43 10.83 2.50
N LEU A 42 11.16 10.62 2.14
CA LEU A 42 10.32 9.57 2.73
C LEU A 42 10.89 8.18 2.40
N ALA A 43 11.24 7.93 1.14
CA ALA A 43 11.80 6.65 0.73
C ALA A 43 13.12 6.34 1.44
N VAL A 44 14.04 7.31 1.51
CA VAL A 44 15.32 7.17 2.23
C VAL A 44 15.10 6.99 3.72
N GLY A 45 14.21 7.77 4.34
CA GLY A 45 13.87 7.65 5.75
C GLY A 45 13.28 6.27 6.08
N THR A 46 12.36 5.79 5.26
CA THR A 46 11.80 4.44 5.38
C THR A 46 12.89 3.38 5.28
N ALA A 47 13.72 3.45 4.24
CA ALA A 47 14.81 2.49 4.06
C ALA A 47 15.79 2.50 5.25
N ALA A 48 16.14 3.67 5.78
CA ALA A 48 17.07 3.78 6.93
C ALA A 48 16.47 3.16 8.20
N VAL A 49 15.20 3.39 8.50
CA VAL A 49 14.50 2.84 9.67
C VAL A 49 14.41 1.31 9.59
N TYR A 50 14.15 0.77 8.40
CA TYR A 50 13.95 -0.67 8.21
C TYR A 50 15.23 -1.44 7.83
N LEU A 51 16.35 -0.76 7.58
CA LEU A 51 17.62 -1.41 7.23
C LEU A 51 18.07 -2.55 8.18
N PRO A 52 17.82 -2.47 9.51
CA PRO A 52 18.18 -3.56 10.43
C PRO A 52 17.49 -4.89 10.15
N VAL A 53 16.32 -4.91 9.46
CA VAL A 53 15.60 -6.16 9.16
C VAL A 53 16.39 -7.14 8.29
N ARG A 54 17.42 -6.66 7.60
CA ARG A 54 18.35 -7.51 6.80
C ARG A 54 19.08 -8.58 7.62
N SER A 55 19.14 -8.41 8.93
CA SER A 55 19.82 -9.33 9.85
C SER A 55 18.84 -10.17 10.68
N PHE A 56 17.54 -10.09 10.40
CA PHE A 56 16.53 -10.87 11.09
C PHE A 56 16.27 -12.17 10.34
N ASP A 57 16.00 -13.24 11.09
CA ASP A 57 15.52 -14.49 10.56
C ASP A 57 14.05 -14.39 10.16
N PHE A 58 13.53 -15.41 9.48
CA PHE A 58 12.10 -15.55 9.25
C PHE A 58 11.34 -15.61 10.58
N CYS A 59 10.26 -14.87 10.67
CA CYS A 59 9.39 -14.92 11.84
C CYS A 59 8.49 -16.15 11.74
N GLY A 60 8.41 -16.94 12.80
CA GLY A 60 7.55 -18.13 12.89
C GLY A 60 6.06 -17.81 13.00
N PHE A 61 5.55 -16.92 12.14
CA PHE A 61 4.15 -16.53 12.05
C PHE A 61 3.64 -16.72 10.62
N ASP A 62 3.68 -15.68 9.78
CA ASP A 62 3.25 -15.78 8.39
C ASP A 62 4.36 -16.31 7.48
N ASP A 63 5.63 -16.06 7.78
CA ASP A 63 6.76 -16.45 6.94
C ASP A 63 6.85 -17.97 6.75
N ASP A 64 6.43 -18.75 7.77
CA ASP A 64 6.39 -20.21 7.69
C ASP A 64 5.37 -20.67 6.62
N ALA A 65 4.17 -20.13 6.66
CA ALA A 65 3.12 -20.50 5.73
C ALA A 65 3.39 -20.00 4.30
N TYR A 66 4.04 -18.83 4.18
CA TYR A 66 4.27 -18.17 2.89
C TYR A 66 5.57 -18.60 2.22
N VAL A 67 6.64 -18.82 2.98
CA VAL A 67 7.99 -19.05 2.42
C VAL A 67 8.60 -20.34 2.94
N SER A 68 8.90 -20.45 4.26
CA SER A 68 9.79 -21.47 4.79
C SER A 68 9.20 -22.88 4.76
N GLU A 69 7.90 -23.05 4.92
CA GLU A 69 7.19 -24.36 4.85
C GLU A 69 6.42 -24.56 3.53
N ASN A 70 6.50 -23.61 2.58
CA ASN A 70 5.82 -23.76 1.32
C ASN A 70 6.72 -24.41 0.25
N ALA A 71 6.54 -25.72 0.04
CA ALA A 71 7.36 -26.48 -0.87
C ALA A 71 7.37 -25.98 -2.34
N LEU A 72 6.31 -25.29 -2.79
CA LEU A 72 6.24 -24.73 -4.14
C LEU A 72 6.96 -23.38 -4.23
N VAL A 73 6.85 -22.54 -3.18
CA VAL A 73 7.58 -21.27 -3.10
C VAL A 73 9.08 -21.52 -3.01
N ARG A 74 9.50 -22.49 -2.19
CA ARG A 74 10.91 -22.85 -1.99
C ARG A 74 11.61 -23.35 -3.28
N GLN A 75 10.85 -23.79 -4.27
CA GLN A 75 11.40 -24.18 -5.58
C GLN A 75 11.68 -22.96 -6.49
N GLY A 76 11.30 -21.76 -6.06
CA GLY A 76 11.39 -20.57 -6.89
C GLY A 76 10.33 -20.53 -8.00
N LEU A 77 10.57 -19.70 -9.01
CA LEU A 77 9.69 -19.57 -10.17
C LEU A 77 9.77 -20.79 -11.07
N THR A 78 8.79 -21.68 -10.95
CA THR A 78 8.62 -22.85 -11.82
C THR A 78 7.27 -22.79 -12.52
N PRO A 79 7.10 -23.40 -13.73
CA PRO A 79 5.79 -23.43 -14.39
C PRO A 79 4.69 -24.03 -13.52
N ARG A 80 5.02 -25.03 -12.72
CA ARG A 80 4.10 -25.65 -11.76
C ARG A 80 3.73 -24.68 -10.62
N GLY A 81 4.71 -23.97 -10.07
CA GLY A 81 4.50 -22.96 -9.02
C GLY A 81 3.63 -21.82 -9.52
N VAL A 82 3.88 -21.32 -10.74
CA VAL A 82 3.06 -20.28 -11.37
C VAL A 82 1.62 -20.73 -11.53
N ALA A 83 1.37 -21.92 -12.11
CA ALA A 83 0.01 -22.45 -12.23
C ALA A 83 -0.69 -22.60 -10.87
N TRP A 84 0.03 -23.09 -9.86
CA TRP A 84 -0.47 -23.21 -8.50
C TRP A 84 -0.82 -21.85 -7.89
N ALA A 85 -0.01 -20.81 -8.10
CA ALA A 85 -0.25 -19.47 -7.56
C ALA A 85 -1.61 -18.90 -8.00
N PHE A 86 -2.04 -19.18 -9.23
CA PHE A 86 -3.33 -18.71 -9.74
C PHE A 86 -4.53 -19.57 -9.32
N THR A 87 -4.29 -20.79 -8.83
CA THR A 87 -5.35 -21.75 -8.49
C THR A 87 -5.50 -22.00 -7.00
N THR A 88 -4.57 -21.52 -6.18
CA THR A 88 -4.56 -21.76 -4.74
C THR A 88 -5.35 -20.73 -3.95
N PHE A 89 -5.97 -21.19 -2.85
CA PHE A 89 -6.54 -20.36 -1.79
C PHE A 89 -5.80 -20.58 -0.45
N ARG A 90 -4.52 -20.97 -0.51
CA ARG A 90 -3.69 -21.13 0.68
C ARG A 90 -3.64 -19.82 1.46
N ALA A 91 -3.56 -19.90 2.80
CA ALA A 91 -3.67 -18.76 3.70
C ALA A 91 -5.01 -18.00 3.62
N ALA A 92 -6.09 -18.71 3.24
CA ALA A 92 -7.47 -18.22 3.17
C ALA A 92 -7.69 -17.03 2.20
N ASN A 93 -6.76 -16.75 1.30
CA ASN A 93 -6.83 -15.65 0.33
C ASN A 93 -6.38 -16.08 -1.07
N TRP A 94 -6.96 -15.43 -2.09
CA TRP A 94 -6.48 -15.53 -3.47
C TRP A 94 -5.59 -14.34 -3.78
N HIS A 95 -4.27 -14.54 -3.76
CA HIS A 95 -3.27 -13.50 -3.99
C HIS A 95 -2.07 -14.03 -4.82
N PRO A 96 -2.31 -14.33 -6.10
CA PRO A 96 -1.30 -14.96 -6.95
C PRO A 96 -0.01 -14.14 -7.07
N LEU A 97 -0.10 -12.82 -7.12
CA LEU A 97 1.07 -11.96 -7.23
C LEU A 97 1.99 -12.05 -6.01
N THR A 98 1.43 -12.21 -4.81
CA THR A 98 2.20 -12.42 -3.57
C THR A 98 2.99 -13.73 -3.67
N TRP A 99 2.36 -14.82 -4.12
CA TRP A 99 3.05 -16.09 -4.32
C TRP A 99 4.17 -15.98 -5.36
N LEU A 100 3.91 -15.30 -6.49
CA LEU A 100 4.91 -15.08 -7.53
C LEU A 100 6.07 -14.21 -7.03
N SER A 101 5.82 -13.19 -6.21
CA SER A 101 6.85 -12.37 -5.59
C SER A 101 7.78 -13.21 -4.73
N HIS A 102 7.23 -14.01 -3.80
CA HIS A 102 8.04 -14.88 -2.95
C HIS A 102 8.82 -15.93 -3.75
N MET A 103 8.22 -16.52 -4.81
CA MET A 103 8.95 -17.44 -5.70
C MET A 103 10.08 -16.73 -6.46
N LEU A 104 9.86 -15.48 -6.86
CA LEU A 104 10.91 -14.66 -7.49
C LEU A 104 12.04 -14.38 -6.51
N ASP A 105 11.72 -14.00 -5.28
CA ASP A 105 12.72 -13.76 -4.23
C ASP A 105 13.57 -15.00 -3.98
N VAL A 106 12.93 -16.18 -3.87
CA VAL A 106 13.65 -17.46 -3.75
C VAL A 106 14.52 -17.73 -4.98
N SER A 107 14.04 -17.42 -6.18
CA SER A 107 14.84 -17.63 -7.41
C SER A 107 16.07 -16.73 -7.49
N LEU A 108 15.99 -15.51 -6.91
CA LEU A 108 17.07 -14.52 -6.97
C LEU A 108 18.03 -14.63 -5.78
N PHE A 109 17.52 -14.93 -4.60
CA PHE A 109 18.26 -14.82 -3.33
C PHE A 109 18.30 -16.13 -2.53
N GLY A 110 17.63 -17.18 -3.01
CA GLY A 110 17.47 -18.40 -2.23
C GLY A 110 16.57 -18.19 -1.02
N MET A 111 16.89 -18.87 0.07
CA MET A 111 16.15 -18.81 1.34
C MET A 111 16.81 -17.86 2.35
N GLU A 112 17.44 -16.79 1.88
CA GLU A 112 18.09 -15.79 2.73
C GLU A 112 17.06 -14.81 3.31
N PRO A 113 16.71 -14.86 4.61
CA PRO A 113 15.61 -14.07 5.18
C PRO A 113 15.83 -12.57 5.01
N GLY A 114 17.06 -12.12 5.22
CA GLY A 114 17.40 -10.70 5.09
C GLY A 114 17.13 -10.13 3.70
N ALA A 115 17.34 -10.92 2.64
CA ALA A 115 17.03 -10.49 1.27
C ALA A 115 15.52 -10.36 1.06
N HIS A 116 14.71 -11.32 1.52
CA HIS A 116 13.25 -11.26 1.47
C HIS A 116 12.71 -10.04 2.23
N HIS A 117 13.25 -9.76 3.42
CA HIS A 117 12.87 -8.57 4.19
C HIS A 117 13.23 -7.27 3.44
N LEU A 118 14.39 -7.19 2.79
CA LEU A 118 14.78 -6.02 2.02
C LEU A 118 13.90 -5.78 0.79
N VAL A 119 13.42 -6.84 0.13
CA VAL A 119 12.44 -6.71 -0.97
C VAL A 119 11.14 -6.10 -0.45
N ASN A 120 10.63 -6.56 0.71
CA ASN A 120 9.44 -5.97 1.33
C ASN A 120 9.66 -4.50 1.70
N VAL A 121 10.82 -4.13 2.24
CA VAL A 121 11.19 -2.73 2.49
C VAL A 121 11.22 -1.90 1.22
N ALA A 122 11.74 -2.45 0.12
CA ALA A 122 11.77 -1.77 -1.18
C ALA A 122 10.35 -1.49 -1.70
N PHE A 123 9.44 -2.46 -1.62
CA PHE A 123 8.02 -2.26 -1.96
C PHE A 123 7.37 -1.20 -1.07
N HIS A 124 7.61 -1.25 0.24
CA HIS A 124 7.06 -0.29 1.18
C HIS A 124 7.58 1.12 0.93
N ALA A 125 8.88 1.29 0.75
CA ALA A 125 9.49 2.58 0.44
C ALA A 125 9.02 3.12 -0.93
N GLY A 126 8.85 2.25 -1.93
CA GLY A 126 8.37 2.63 -3.26
C GLY A 126 6.89 3.00 -3.31
N SER A 127 6.05 2.40 -2.47
CA SER A 127 4.61 2.67 -2.42
C SER A 127 4.26 3.91 -1.58
N SER A 128 5.09 4.27 -0.62
CA SER A 128 4.84 5.41 0.30
C SER A 128 4.60 6.75 -0.42
N PRO A 129 5.31 7.12 -1.52
CA PRO A 129 5.06 8.38 -2.22
C PRO A 129 3.89 8.34 -3.21
N VAL A 130 3.37 7.16 -3.59
CA VAL A 130 2.33 7.02 -4.63
C VAL A 130 0.92 7.28 -4.08
N GLY A 131 0.71 7.18 -2.77
CA GLY A 131 -0.61 7.35 -2.14
C GLY A 131 -1.12 8.79 -2.06
N TRP A 132 -0.43 9.79 -2.66
CA TRP A 132 -0.74 11.22 -2.56
C TRP A 132 -1.03 11.88 -3.92
N GLY A 133 -1.42 11.10 -4.92
CA GLY A 133 -1.81 11.58 -6.25
C GLY A 133 -3.33 11.72 -6.44
#